data_247f0bfc8295abfa58c2889e95754c75
#
_entry.id   247f0bfc8295abfa58c2889e95754c75
#
_cell.length_a   1.000
_cell.length_b   1.000
_cell.length_c   1.000
_cell.angle_alpha   90.00
_cell.angle_beta   90.00
_cell.angle_gamma   90.00
#
_symmetry.space_group_name_H-M   'P 1'
#
loop_
_entity.id
_entity.type
_entity.pdbx_description
1 polymer ?
#
loop_
_entity_poly.entity_id
_entity_poly.type
_entity_poly.pdbx_seq_one_letter_code
_entity_poly.pdbx_strand_id
1 'polypeptide(L)'
;MELKGTKINFLGDSITEGAGTSSHDKMFTMLIEREYGAICQNYGIGGTRIARQKTPTEEKWDRDFISRVREMDNDADIVVVFGGTNDFGHGDAPIGTMSDRTPYTFYGALHCLYTALIEKYPGV
;
A
#
# COMPACT_ATOMS: atom_id res chain seq x y z
N MET A 1 -8.19 10.70 18.74
CA MET A 1 -6.89 10.01 18.81
C MET A 1 -5.77 11.02 18.66
N GLU A 2 -4.78 10.95 19.50
CA GLU A 2 -3.57 11.74 19.34
C GLU A 2 -2.52 10.94 18.59
N LEU A 3 -1.88 11.54 17.58
CA LEU A 3 -0.92 10.83 16.72
C LEU A 3 0.52 10.84 17.25
N LYS A 4 0.82 11.64 18.25
CA LYS A 4 2.18 11.73 18.79
C LYS A 4 2.66 10.36 19.29
N GLY A 5 3.78 9.89 18.75
CA GLY A 5 4.34 8.57 19.08
C GLY A 5 3.61 7.38 18.46
N THR A 6 2.52 7.61 17.73
CA THR A 6 1.78 6.56 17.03
C THR A 6 2.58 6.05 15.84
N LYS A 7 2.71 4.75 15.71
CA LYS A 7 3.44 4.12 14.61
C LYS A 7 2.48 3.81 13.46
N ILE A 8 2.75 4.38 12.30
CA ILE A 8 1.89 4.26 11.13
C ILE A 8 2.69 3.66 9.97
N ASN A 9 2.21 2.54 9.45
CA ASN A 9 2.76 1.94 8.23
C ASN A 9 1.90 2.34 7.04
N PHE A 10 2.53 2.90 6.01
CA PHE A 10 1.87 3.32 4.77
C PHE A 10 2.27 2.39 3.64
N LEU A 11 1.34 1.61 3.14
CA LEU A 11 1.52 0.77 1.94
C LEU A 11 0.89 1.49 0.75
N GLY A 12 1.67 1.72 -0.29
CA GLY A 12 1.18 2.50 -1.40
C GLY A 12 2.05 2.42 -2.66
N ASP A 13 1.71 3.29 -3.60
CA ASP A 13 2.38 3.42 -4.89
C ASP A 13 3.22 4.71 -4.95
N SER A 14 3.35 5.31 -6.14
CA SER A 14 4.14 6.53 -6.33
C SER A 14 3.63 7.72 -5.50
N ILE A 15 2.34 7.80 -5.25
CA ILE A 15 1.77 8.90 -4.44
C ILE A 15 2.30 8.81 -3.02
N THR A 16 2.29 7.63 -2.43
CA THR A 16 2.85 7.39 -1.10
C THR A 16 4.37 7.54 -1.09
N GLU A 17 5.05 7.05 -2.13
CA GLU A 17 6.51 7.19 -2.27
C GLU A 17 6.94 8.65 -2.32
N GLY A 18 6.05 9.55 -2.77
CA GLY A 18 6.29 10.98 -2.79
C GLY A 18 6.55 11.55 -4.18
N ALA A 19 6.16 10.85 -5.23
CA ALA A 19 6.30 11.34 -6.59
C ALA A 19 5.53 12.65 -6.77
N GLY A 20 6.16 13.62 -7.42
CA GLY A 20 5.58 14.93 -7.70
C GLY A 20 5.71 15.94 -6.57
N THR A 21 6.25 15.56 -5.42
CA THR A 21 6.54 16.53 -4.36
C THR A 21 7.80 17.34 -4.74
N SER A 22 7.84 18.60 -4.27
CA SER A 22 8.97 19.48 -4.55
C SER A 22 10.24 19.10 -3.78
N SER A 23 10.10 18.35 -2.66
CA SER A 23 11.21 17.84 -1.87
C SER A 23 10.73 16.71 -0.96
N HIS A 24 11.66 15.87 -0.50
CA HIS A 24 11.36 14.72 0.36
C HIS A 24 10.60 15.10 1.63
N ASP A 25 10.98 16.21 2.25
CA ASP A 25 10.36 16.69 3.49
C ASP A 25 8.92 17.20 3.32
N LYS A 26 8.45 17.31 2.07
CA LYS A 26 7.09 17.75 1.74
C LYS A 26 6.15 16.61 1.37
N MET A 27 6.62 15.36 1.41
CA MET A 27 5.76 14.19 1.27
C MET A 27 4.74 14.15 2.41
N PHE A 28 3.51 13.68 2.13
CA PHE A 28 2.47 13.71 3.16
C PHE A 28 2.86 12.89 4.41
N THR A 29 3.59 11.79 4.26
CA THR A 29 4.07 11.01 5.40
C THR A 29 5.03 11.79 6.28
N MET A 30 5.92 12.57 5.68
CA MET A 30 6.85 13.43 6.40
C MET A 30 6.14 14.61 7.05
N LEU A 31 5.10 15.14 6.41
CA LEU A 31 4.28 16.19 7.00
C LEU A 31 3.53 15.69 8.23
N ILE A 32 2.99 14.48 8.17
CA ILE A 32 2.33 13.87 9.32
C ILE A 32 3.29 13.70 10.49
N GLU A 33 4.52 13.22 10.24
CA GLU A 33 5.54 13.13 11.30
C GLU A 33 5.83 14.48 11.93
N ARG A 34 6.10 15.47 11.08
CA ARG A 34 6.52 16.80 11.55
C ARG A 34 5.39 17.52 12.28
N GLU A 35 4.16 17.47 11.75
CA GLU A 35 3.04 18.24 12.30
C GLU A 35 2.40 17.57 13.52
N TYR A 36 2.40 16.23 13.57
CA TYR A 36 1.65 15.50 14.58
C TYR A 36 2.50 14.56 15.44
N GLY A 37 3.80 14.45 15.16
CA GLY A 37 4.71 13.62 15.95
C GLY A 37 4.52 12.12 15.80
N ALA A 38 3.84 11.67 14.75
CA ALA A 38 3.72 10.25 14.45
C ALA A 38 5.04 9.68 13.93
N ILE A 39 5.20 8.38 14.04
CA ILE A 39 6.36 7.65 13.49
C ILE A 39 5.86 6.94 12.23
N CYS A 40 6.20 7.47 11.07
CA CYS A 40 5.68 6.99 9.78
C CYS A 40 6.70 6.14 9.05
N GLN A 41 6.31 4.90 8.71
CA GLN A 41 7.08 4.02 7.83
C GLN A 41 6.44 4.06 6.45
N ASN A 42 7.22 4.44 5.44
CA ASN A 42 6.73 4.61 4.08
C ASN A 42 7.14 3.42 3.21
N TYR A 43 6.17 2.63 2.80
CA TYR A 43 6.34 1.47 1.92
C TYR A 43 5.77 1.73 0.53
N GLY A 44 5.79 2.98 0.09
CA GLY A 44 5.36 3.35 -1.26
C GLY A 44 6.40 2.96 -2.30
N ILE A 45 5.95 2.32 -3.39
CA ILE A 45 6.79 2.00 -4.55
C ILE A 45 6.03 2.41 -5.81
N GLY A 46 6.63 3.31 -6.60
CA GLY A 46 6.02 3.82 -7.82
C GLY A 46 5.71 2.73 -8.83
N GLY A 47 4.57 2.86 -9.52
CA GLY A 47 4.15 1.94 -10.57
C GLY A 47 3.49 0.66 -10.08
N THR A 48 3.45 0.40 -8.77
CA THR A 48 2.92 -0.86 -8.24
C THR A 48 1.40 -0.91 -8.22
N ARG A 49 0.86 -2.11 -8.39
CA ARG A 49 -0.57 -2.40 -8.44
C ARG A 49 -0.97 -3.23 -7.21
N ILE A 50 -2.25 -3.13 -6.84
CA ILE A 50 -2.80 -3.99 -5.78
C ILE A 50 -2.93 -5.41 -6.31
N ALA A 51 -3.50 -5.56 -7.50
CA ALA A 51 -3.72 -6.86 -8.12
C ALA A 51 -2.44 -7.42 -8.75
N ARG A 52 -2.33 -8.74 -8.72
CA ARG A 52 -1.25 -9.45 -9.39
C ARG A 52 -1.52 -9.48 -10.89
N GLN A 53 -0.50 -9.17 -11.68
CA GLN A 53 -0.64 -9.06 -13.12
C GLN A 53 -0.49 -10.43 -13.79
N LYS A 54 -1.18 -10.62 -14.91
CA LYS A 54 -1.06 -11.83 -15.71
C LYS A 54 0.22 -11.83 -16.52
N THR A 55 0.57 -10.67 -17.07
CA THR A 55 1.76 -10.50 -17.89
C THR A 55 2.81 -9.73 -17.10
N PRO A 56 4.00 -10.31 -16.88
CA PRO A 56 5.07 -9.59 -16.20
C PRO A 56 5.45 -8.32 -16.95
N THR A 57 5.75 -7.27 -16.18
CA THR A 57 6.19 -5.98 -16.70
C THR A 57 7.60 -5.69 -16.16
N GLU A 58 7.81 -4.54 -15.52
CA GLU A 58 9.07 -4.27 -14.85
C GLU A 58 9.03 -4.89 -13.44
N GLU A 59 10.11 -5.50 -13.01
CA GLU A 59 10.21 -6.17 -11.71
C GLU A 59 9.71 -5.27 -10.56
N LYS A 60 10.09 -4.00 -10.59
CA LYS A 60 9.66 -3.01 -9.60
C LYS A 60 8.14 -2.87 -9.55
N TRP A 61 7.50 -2.79 -10.72
CA TRP A 61 6.05 -2.59 -10.80
C TRP A 61 5.26 -3.85 -10.45
N ASP A 62 5.88 -5.01 -10.63
CA ASP A 62 5.25 -6.31 -10.36
C ASP A 62 5.31 -6.71 -8.88
N ARG A 63 5.90 -5.86 -8.04
CA ARG A 63 5.86 -6.02 -6.59
C ARG A 63 4.50 -5.56 -6.07
N ASP A 64 3.47 -6.39 -6.28
CA ASP A 64 2.10 -6.06 -5.90
C ASP A 64 1.97 -5.80 -4.39
N PHE A 65 0.88 -5.15 -3.99
CA PHE A 65 0.68 -4.77 -2.58
C PHE A 65 0.62 -5.99 -1.68
N ILE A 66 -0.01 -7.07 -2.13
CA ILE A 66 -0.18 -8.30 -1.33
C ILE A 66 1.18 -8.88 -0.96
N SER A 67 2.08 -9.00 -1.94
CA SER A 67 3.40 -9.58 -1.73
C SER A 67 4.27 -8.74 -0.78
N ARG A 68 3.97 -7.45 -0.63
CA ARG A 68 4.75 -6.54 0.22
C ARG A 68 4.26 -6.43 1.65
N VAL A 69 3.08 -6.98 1.96
CA VAL A 69 2.56 -6.96 3.34
C VAL A 69 3.56 -7.58 4.31
N ARG A 70 4.18 -8.70 3.94
CA ARG A 70 5.16 -9.39 4.78
C ARG A 70 6.44 -8.61 5.03
N GLU A 71 6.74 -7.62 4.17
CA GLU A 71 7.95 -6.81 4.28
C GLU A 71 7.81 -5.65 5.25
N MET A 72 6.58 -5.30 5.62
CA MET A 72 6.33 -4.19 6.53
C MET A 72 6.65 -4.58 7.97
N ASP A 73 7.05 -3.58 8.77
CA ASP A 73 7.29 -3.78 10.19
C ASP A 73 6.04 -4.32 10.89
N ASN A 74 6.22 -5.31 11.77
CA ASN A 74 5.14 -5.89 12.54
C ASN A 74 4.57 -4.92 13.58
N ASP A 75 5.37 -3.94 14.00
CA ASP A 75 5.02 -3.00 15.06
C ASP A 75 4.37 -1.75 14.47
N ALA A 76 3.06 -1.78 14.36
CA ALA A 76 2.28 -0.66 13.86
C ALA A 76 1.00 -0.51 14.67
N ASP A 77 0.63 0.74 14.96
CA ASP A 77 -0.64 1.08 15.59
C ASP A 77 -1.73 1.32 14.55
N ILE A 78 -1.31 1.82 13.38
CA ILE A 78 -2.21 2.10 12.26
C ILE A 78 -1.53 1.60 10.98
N VAL A 79 -2.31 1.00 10.10
CA VAL A 79 -1.87 0.64 8.75
C VAL A 79 -2.76 1.37 7.74
N VAL A 80 -2.14 2.13 6.86
CA VAL A 80 -2.82 2.87 5.80
C VAL A 80 -2.46 2.26 4.45
N VAL A 81 -3.46 1.94 3.66
CA VAL A 81 -3.27 1.45 2.29
C VAL A 81 -3.83 2.50 1.32
N PHE A 82 -3.00 2.92 0.40
CA PHE A 82 -3.39 3.91 -0.60
C PHE A 82 -2.93 3.43 -1.98
N GLY A 83 -3.85 2.95 -2.79
CA GLY A 83 -3.53 2.39 -4.10
C GLY A 83 -4.75 2.20 -4.98
N GLY A 84 -4.52 1.64 -6.17
CA GLY A 84 -5.55 1.39 -7.17
C GLY A 84 -5.38 2.24 -8.45
N THR A 85 -4.67 3.35 -8.37
CA THR A 85 -4.40 4.22 -9.52
C THR A 85 -3.71 3.47 -10.64
N ASN A 86 -2.70 2.68 -10.32
CA ASN A 86 -1.94 1.91 -11.31
C ASN A 86 -2.69 0.68 -11.80
N ASP A 87 -3.55 0.10 -10.99
CA ASP A 87 -4.46 -0.97 -11.43
C ASP A 87 -5.35 -0.47 -12.56
N PHE A 88 -5.90 0.74 -12.40
CA PHE A 88 -6.72 1.38 -13.41
C PHE A 88 -5.91 1.80 -14.63
N GLY A 89 -4.76 2.44 -14.41
CA GLY A 89 -3.99 3.10 -15.47
C GLY A 89 -3.19 2.15 -16.36
N HIS A 90 -2.59 1.10 -15.79
CA HIS A 90 -1.72 0.19 -16.54
C HIS A 90 -1.70 -1.24 -16.00
N GLY A 91 -2.72 -1.63 -15.27
CA GLY A 91 -2.89 -3.01 -14.83
C GLY A 91 -3.58 -3.87 -15.90
N ASP A 92 -3.29 -5.17 -15.92
CA ASP A 92 -3.94 -6.12 -16.80
C ASP A 92 -4.92 -7.03 -16.06
N ALA A 93 -5.08 -6.87 -14.77
CA ALA A 93 -6.05 -7.63 -13.99
C ALA A 93 -7.46 -7.06 -14.20
N PRO A 94 -8.44 -7.90 -14.55
CA PRO A 94 -9.82 -7.42 -14.66
C PRO A 94 -10.38 -7.03 -13.30
N ILE A 95 -11.44 -6.23 -13.28
CA ILE A 95 -12.05 -5.80 -12.02
C ILE A 95 -12.59 -6.99 -11.22
N GLY A 96 -13.17 -7.97 -11.88
CA GLY A 96 -13.73 -9.16 -11.24
C GLY A 96 -15.03 -8.88 -10.50
N THR A 97 -15.32 -9.72 -9.50
CA THR A 97 -16.52 -9.62 -8.67
C THR A 97 -16.16 -9.71 -7.19
N MET A 98 -17.06 -9.27 -6.32
CA MET A 98 -16.83 -9.30 -4.88
C MET A 98 -16.65 -10.70 -4.29
N SER A 99 -17.07 -11.74 -5.02
CA SER A 99 -16.88 -13.13 -4.60
C SER A 99 -15.50 -13.70 -4.96
N ASP A 100 -14.69 -12.98 -5.72
CA ASP A 100 -13.36 -13.44 -6.11
C ASP A 100 -12.41 -13.52 -4.91
N ARG A 101 -11.57 -14.56 -4.91
CA ARG A 101 -10.65 -14.84 -3.79
C ARG A 101 -9.21 -15.02 -4.23
N THR A 102 -8.91 -14.76 -5.51
CA THR A 102 -7.53 -14.85 -6.04
C THR A 102 -6.98 -13.45 -6.28
N PRO A 103 -5.65 -13.26 -6.30
CA PRO A 103 -5.05 -11.95 -6.50
C PRO A 103 -5.07 -11.47 -7.96
N TYR A 104 -5.68 -12.22 -8.88
CA TYR A 104 -5.64 -11.95 -10.32
C TYR A 104 -6.83 -11.13 -10.84
N THR A 105 -7.73 -10.72 -9.97
CA THR A 105 -8.73 -9.69 -10.24
C THR A 105 -8.62 -8.61 -9.18
N PHE A 106 -9.11 -7.41 -9.48
CA PHE A 106 -9.00 -6.31 -8.52
C PHE A 106 -9.75 -6.61 -7.21
N TYR A 107 -10.99 -7.08 -7.30
CA TYR A 107 -11.74 -7.44 -6.09
C TYR A 107 -11.12 -8.62 -5.34
N GLY A 108 -10.65 -9.63 -6.06
CA GLY A 108 -9.98 -10.76 -5.44
C GLY A 108 -8.69 -10.34 -4.74
N ALA A 109 -7.94 -9.44 -5.37
CA ALA A 109 -6.72 -8.89 -4.78
C ALA A 109 -6.98 -8.08 -3.52
N LEU A 110 -8.07 -7.29 -3.50
CA LEU A 110 -8.48 -6.57 -2.29
C LEU A 110 -8.79 -7.54 -1.15
N HIS A 111 -9.50 -8.62 -1.45
CA HIS A 111 -9.77 -9.66 -0.44
C HIS A 111 -8.47 -10.25 0.10
N CYS A 112 -7.56 -10.64 -0.77
CA CYS A 112 -6.27 -11.20 -0.37
C CYS A 112 -5.44 -10.21 0.46
N LEU A 113 -5.44 -8.94 0.05
CA LEU A 113 -4.71 -7.88 0.75
C LEU A 113 -5.26 -7.66 2.16
N TYR A 114 -6.56 -7.50 2.29
CA TYR A 114 -7.18 -7.27 3.60
C TYR A 114 -7.02 -8.48 4.51
N THR A 115 -7.14 -9.68 3.98
CA THR A 115 -6.90 -10.91 4.74
C THR A 115 -5.47 -10.94 5.29
N ALA A 116 -4.49 -10.65 4.43
CA ALA A 116 -3.08 -10.63 4.84
C ALA A 116 -2.81 -9.58 5.91
N LEU A 117 -3.41 -8.40 5.78
CA LEU A 117 -3.25 -7.33 6.76
C LEU A 117 -3.88 -7.67 8.11
N ILE A 118 -5.09 -8.25 8.10
CA ILE A 118 -5.79 -8.64 9.33
C ILE A 118 -5.00 -9.75 10.06
N GLU A 119 -4.45 -10.70 9.32
CA GLU A 119 -3.64 -11.76 9.90
C GLU A 119 -2.33 -11.24 10.50
N LYS A 120 -1.69 -10.29 9.82
CA LYS A 120 -0.40 -9.73 10.28
C LYS A 120 -0.58 -8.78 11.46
N TYR A 121 -1.65 -8.00 11.47
CA TYR A 121 -1.87 -6.94 12.45
C TYR A 121 -3.20 -7.15 13.21
N PRO A 122 -3.31 -8.21 14.01
CA PRO A 122 -4.54 -8.43 14.76
C PRO A 122 -4.78 -7.28 15.74
N GLY A 123 -5.99 -6.72 15.71
CA GLY A 123 -6.40 -5.63 16.60
C GLY A 123 -5.98 -4.23 16.15
N VAL A 124 -5.39 -4.10 14.97
CA VAL A 124 -4.98 -2.80 14.41
C VAL A 124 -6.03 -2.27 13.44
#